data_89e9aed96a32d12fa2c4a794f52823f4
#
_entry.id   89e9aed96a32d12fa2c4a794f52823f4
#
_cell.length_a   1.000
_cell.length_b   1.000
_cell.length_c   1.000
_cell.angle_alpha   90.00
_cell.angle_beta   90.00
_cell.angle_gamma   90.00
#
_symmetry.space_group_name_H-M   'P 1'
#
loop_
_entity.id
_entity.type
_entity.pdbx_description
1 polymer ?
#
loop_
_entity_poly.entity_id
_entity_poly.type
_entity_poly.pdbx_seq_one_letter_code
_entity_poly.pdbx_strand_id
1 'polypeptide(L)'
;IPATKQSWISDCWDAVRSIKKSNNYESMILVIDEIQKISNWSEAVKKEWDADTFNDCDIKVLLLGSSRVMLEKGLSESLAGRFEEIRMSHWSFLEMKECFDFSLEQYIYYGGYPGAASLINDNDRFSQYIQSAIIDATINKDILMDTPINKPALLRQTFELGASYSGELLSLNKMLGSLQDAGNTVTLAGYINLLNESGLLCGLQKFSIDNARRKASIPKLQVYNNALKMVYNSLS
;
A
#
# COMPACT_ATOMS: atom_id res chain seq x y z
N ILE A 1 8.89 -19.68 -1.01
CA ILE A 1 8.10 -20.76 -0.38
C ILE A 1 6.84 -20.89 -1.22
N PRO A 2 6.50 -22.08 -1.74
CA PRO A 2 5.26 -22.27 -2.48
C PRO A 2 4.10 -22.43 -1.48
N ALA A 3 3.71 -21.36 -0.82
CA ALA A 3 2.58 -21.37 0.10
C ALA A 3 1.30 -21.01 -0.68
N THR A 4 0.71 -22.00 -1.31
CA THR A 4 -0.57 -21.84 -2.01
C THR A 4 -1.75 -22.54 -1.30
N LYS A 5 -1.50 -23.19 -0.17
CA LYS A 5 -2.52 -23.99 0.52
C LYS A 5 -2.82 -23.42 1.92
N GLN A 6 -4.10 -23.33 2.27
CA GLN A 6 -4.57 -23.00 3.62
C GLN A 6 -3.92 -23.87 4.71
N SER A 7 -3.61 -25.14 4.42
CA SER A 7 -2.95 -26.05 5.34
C SER A 7 -1.62 -25.51 5.87
N TRP A 8 -0.90 -24.70 5.06
CA TRP A 8 0.36 -24.10 5.50
C TRP A 8 0.18 -23.16 6.71
N ILE A 9 -0.95 -22.44 6.79
CA ILE A 9 -1.25 -21.58 7.94
C ILE A 9 -1.40 -22.44 9.19
N SER A 10 -2.18 -23.54 9.13
CA SER A 10 -2.33 -24.48 10.25
C SER A 10 -0.99 -25.10 10.65
N ASP A 11 -0.15 -25.48 9.68
CA ASP A 11 1.19 -26.04 9.94
C ASP A 11 2.07 -25.03 10.71
N CYS A 12 2.03 -23.74 10.34
CA CYS A 12 2.74 -22.68 11.06
C CYS A 12 2.24 -22.54 12.51
N TRP A 13 0.92 -22.59 12.71
CA TRP A 13 0.32 -22.51 14.04
C TRP A 13 0.71 -23.70 14.93
N ASP A 14 0.65 -24.91 14.39
CA ASP A 14 1.03 -26.12 15.10
C ASP A 14 2.51 -26.12 15.49
N ALA A 15 3.38 -25.59 14.62
CA ALA A 15 4.79 -25.42 14.95
C ALA A 15 4.98 -24.44 16.13
N VAL A 16 4.28 -23.28 16.12
CA VAL A 16 4.35 -22.31 17.21
C VAL A 16 3.80 -22.88 18.52
N ARG A 17 2.66 -23.58 18.48
CA ARG A 17 2.09 -24.26 19.64
C ARG A 17 3.07 -25.28 20.23
N SER A 18 3.75 -26.06 19.38
CA SER A 18 4.75 -27.05 19.77
C SER A 18 5.97 -26.39 20.43
N ILE A 19 6.48 -25.30 19.84
CA ILE A 19 7.60 -24.53 20.40
C ILE A 19 7.21 -23.92 21.76
N LYS A 20 6.03 -23.29 21.83
CA LYS A 20 5.49 -22.72 23.07
C LYS A 20 5.46 -23.75 24.20
N LYS A 21 4.88 -24.92 23.90
CA LYS A 21 4.77 -26.03 24.87
C LYS A 21 6.12 -26.61 25.28
N SER A 22 7.01 -26.86 24.32
CA SER A 22 8.33 -27.49 24.59
C SER A 22 9.24 -26.61 25.44
N ASN A 23 9.12 -25.27 25.31
CA ASN A 23 9.95 -24.32 26.03
C ASN A 23 9.21 -23.68 27.24
N ASN A 24 7.98 -24.07 27.48
CA ASN A 24 7.13 -23.53 28.55
C ASN A 24 7.01 -21.99 28.50
N TYR A 25 6.87 -21.42 27.29
CA TYR A 25 6.67 -19.97 27.13
C TYR A 25 5.24 -19.58 27.51
N GLU A 26 5.09 -18.47 28.22
CA GLU A 26 3.78 -17.91 28.60
C GLU A 26 3.02 -17.39 27.37
N SER A 27 3.71 -16.69 26.46
CA SER A 27 3.15 -16.15 25.23
C SER A 27 4.12 -16.31 24.05
N MET A 28 3.59 -16.26 22.83
CA MET A 28 4.36 -16.29 21.58
C MET A 28 3.80 -15.28 20.60
N ILE A 29 4.63 -14.80 19.67
CA ILE A 29 4.20 -13.98 18.55
C ILE A 29 4.41 -14.77 17.26
N LEU A 30 3.36 -14.99 16.50
CA LEU A 30 3.40 -15.55 15.16
C LEU A 30 3.34 -14.43 14.14
N VAL A 31 4.39 -14.28 13.32
CA VAL A 31 4.43 -13.30 12.22
C VAL A 31 4.26 -14.04 10.91
N ILE A 32 3.26 -13.67 10.11
CA ILE A 32 3.03 -14.21 8.77
C ILE A 32 3.12 -13.06 7.77
N ASP A 33 4.12 -13.13 6.91
CA ASP A 33 4.35 -12.11 5.87
C ASP A 33 3.71 -12.53 4.54
N GLU A 34 3.23 -11.53 3.79
CA GLU A 34 2.57 -11.70 2.48
C GLU A 34 1.35 -12.64 2.55
N ILE A 35 0.58 -12.55 3.63
CA ILE A 35 -0.57 -13.43 3.90
C ILE A 35 -1.61 -13.45 2.77
N GLN A 36 -1.77 -12.34 2.05
CA GLN A 36 -2.72 -12.21 0.94
C GLN A 36 -2.42 -13.14 -0.24
N LYS A 37 -1.22 -13.71 -0.32
CA LYS A 37 -0.85 -14.70 -1.34
C LYS A 37 -1.52 -16.06 -1.14
N ILE A 38 -2.15 -16.28 0.02
CA ILE A 38 -2.85 -17.53 0.33
C ILE A 38 -4.35 -17.31 0.15
N SER A 39 -4.97 -18.09 -0.72
CA SER A 39 -6.42 -18.03 -0.93
C SER A 39 -7.18 -18.38 0.36
N ASN A 40 -8.24 -17.62 0.67
CA ASN A 40 -9.08 -17.81 1.87
C ASN A 40 -8.29 -17.83 3.19
N TRP A 41 -7.19 -17.08 3.25
CA TRP A 41 -6.32 -17.01 4.41
C TRP A 41 -7.07 -16.60 5.70
N SER A 42 -8.04 -15.71 5.59
CA SER A 42 -8.80 -15.18 6.73
C SER A 42 -9.62 -16.24 7.45
N GLU A 43 -10.19 -17.19 6.73
CA GLU A 43 -10.91 -18.33 7.33
C GLU A 43 -9.94 -19.26 8.09
N ALA A 44 -8.76 -19.51 7.53
CA ALA A 44 -7.75 -20.33 8.20
C ALA A 44 -7.22 -19.65 9.47
N VAL A 45 -6.91 -18.36 9.39
CA VAL A 45 -6.49 -17.56 10.55
C VAL A 45 -7.57 -17.55 11.63
N LYS A 46 -8.82 -17.30 11.25
CA LYS A 46 -9.95 -17.31 12.19
C LYS A 46 -10.07 -18.64 12.92
N LYS A 47 -10.03 -19.75 12.17
CA LYS A 47 -10.13 -21.10 12.76
C LYS A 47 -9.06 -21.35 13.82
N GLU A 48 -7.81 -21.03 13.51
CA GLU A 48 -6.69 -21.26 14.42
C GLU A 48 -6.73 -20.30 15.62
N TRP A 49 -7.09 -19.04 15.39
CA TRP A 49 -7.24 -18.06 16.47
C TRP A 49 -8.40 -18.40 17.42
N ASP A 50 -9.56 -18.83 16.89
CA ASP A 50 -10.69 -19.28 17.70
C ASP A 50 -10.32 -20.53 18.54
N ALA A 51 -9.52 -21.44 17.98
CA ALA A 51 -9.02 -22.61 18.70
C ALA A 51 -8.05 -22.24 19.83
N ASP A 52 -7.15 -21.28 19.62
CA ASP A 52 -6.23 -20.79 20.65
C ASP A 52 -6.99 -20.09 21.77
N THR A 53 -7.98 -19.27 21.43
CA THR A 53 -8.86 -18.60 22.41
C THR A 53 -9.62 -19.61 23.26
N PHE A 54 -10.15 -20.67 22.64
CA PHE A 54 -10.86 -21.72 23.35
C PHE A 54 -9.96 -22.53 24.32
N ASN A 55 -8.70 -22.75 23.94
CA ASN A 55 -7.73 -23.53 24.69
C ASN A 55 -6.83 -22.69 25.62
N ASP A 56 -7.11 -21.41 25.79
CA ASP A 56 -6.31 -20.44 26.57
C ASP A 56 -4.82 -20.46 26.16
N CYS A 57 -4.58 -20.53 24.85
CA CYS A 57 -3.24 -20.55 24.27
C CYS A 57 -2.86 -19.14 23.78
N ASP A 58 -2.07 -18.40 24.58
CA ASP A 58 -1.67 -17.03 24.22
C ASP A 58 -0.65 -17.02 23.07
N ILE A 59 -1.15 -16.90 21.84
CA ILE A 59 -0.38 -16.62 20.63
C ILE A 59 -0.89 -15.33 20.01
N LYS A 60 -0.05 -14.30 20.00
CA LYS A 60 -0.32 -13.03 19.32
C LYS A 60 0.06 -13.16 17.86
N VAL A 61 -0.83 -12.74 16.96
CA VAL A 61 -0.65 -12.92 15.53
C VAL A 61 -0.46 -11.59 14.84
N LEU A 62 0.65 -11.44 14.12
CA LEU A 62 0.93 -10.28 13.27
C LEU A 62 0.89 -10.70 11.81
N LEU A 63 -0.11 -10.22 11.10
CA LEU A 63 -0.27 -10.46 9.66
C LEU A 63 0.28 -9.27 8.89
N LEU A 64 1.22 -9.52 7.99
CA LEU A 64 1.80 -8.52 7.12
C LEU A 64 1.36 -8.77 5.68
N GLY A 65 1.16 -7.69 4.93
CA GLY A 65 0.86 -7.78 3.52
C GLY A 65 1.07 -6.45 2.81
N SER A 66 1.58 -6.51 1.61
CA SER A 66 1.85 -5.35 0.76
C SER A 66 0.60 -4.84 0.03
N SER A 67 -0.40 -5.71 -0.20
CA SER A 67 -1.65 -5.36 -0.88
C SER A 67 -2.76 -5.06 0.12
N ARG A 68 -3.05 -3.77 0.30
CA ARG A 68 -4.11 -3.31 1.19
C ARG A 68 -5.50 -3.82 0.76
N VAL A 69 -5.79 -3.77 -0.54
CA VAL A 69 -7.09 -4.21 -1.09
C VAL A 69 -7.37 -5.68 -0.75
N MET A 70 -6.37 -6.55 -0.92
CA MET A 70 -6.49 -7.97 -0.63
C MET A 70 -6.61 -8.24 0.87
N LEU A 71 -5.92 -7.47 1.71
CA LEU A 71 -6.02 -7.58 3.17
C LEU A 71 -7.41 -7.14 3.65
N GLU A 72 -7.90 -5.96 3.25
CA GLU A 72 -9.20 -5.44 3.66
C GLU A 72 -10.35 -6.39 3.28
N LYS A 73 -10.29 -7.01 2.10
CA LYS A 73 -11.27 -8.01 1.67
C LYS A 73 -11.32 -9.23 2.60
N GLY A 74 -10.16 -9.79 2.94
CA GLY A 74 -10.09 -10.93 3.87
C GLY A 74 -10.51 -10.56 5.29
N LEU A 75 -10.13 -9.38 5.78
CA LEU A 75 -10.46 -8.91 7.13
C LEU A 75 -11.96 -8.67 7.31
N SER A 76 -12.63 -8.09 6.31
CA SER A 76 -14.06 -7.77 6.40
C SER A 76 -14.96 -8.99 6.39
N GLU A 77 -14.56 -10.08 5.72
CA GLU A 77 -15.37 -11.28 5.55
C GLU A 77 -15.38 -12.18 6.79
N SER A 78 -14.22 -12.42 7.41
CA SER A 78 -14.10 -13.47 8.43
C SER A 78 -13.58 -13.00 9.78
N LEU A 79 -12.79 -11.95 9.83
CA LEU A 79 -12.06 -11.50 11.02
C LEU A 79 -12.67 -10.26 11.69
N ALA A 80 -13.87 -9.84 11.28
CA ALA A 80 -14.54 -8.68 11.87
C ALA A 80 -14.58 -8.75 13.40
N GLY A 81 -14.08 -7.71 14.06
CA GLY A 81 -14.01 -7.61 15.52
C GLY A 81 -12.87 -8.41 16.19
N ARG A 82 -11.97 -9.04 15.43
CA ARG A 82 -10.86 -9.87 15.93
C ARG A 82 -9.47 -9.31 15.61
N PHE A 83 -9.38 -8.15 15.00
CA PHE A 83 -8.10 -7.55 14.59
C PHE A 83 -8.04 -6.07 14.89
N GLU A 84 -6.83 -5.58 14.99
CA GLU A 84 -6.47 -4.16 14.96
C GLU A 84 -5.64 -3.89 13.72
N GLU A 85 -5.97 -2.83 12.97
CA GLU A 85 -5.24 -2.43 11.77
C GLU A 85 -4.14 -1.43 12.14
N ILE A 86 -2.89 -1.80 11.84
CA ILE A 86 -1.74 -0.92 11.96
C ILE A 86 -1.29 -0.52 10.56
N ARG A 87 -1.46 0.74 10.21
CA ARG A 87 -1.05 1.29 8.91
C ARG A 87 0.40 1.74 8.96
N MET A 88 1.24 1.13 8.15
CA MET A 88 2.60 1.60 7.92
C MET A 88 2.62 2.54 6.73
N SER A 89 2.94 3.81 6.97
CA SER A 89 3.15 4.81 5.92
C SER A 89 4.58 4.72 5.37
N HIS A 90 4.87 5.57 4.35
CA HIS A 90 6.26 5.82 3.96
C HIS A 90 7.07 6.37 5.16
N TRP A 91 8.38 6.15 5.13
CA TRP A 91 9.25 6.63 6.19
C TRP A 91 9.17 8.14 6.34
N SER A 92 9.09 8.58 7.58
CA SER A 92 9.06 9.98 7.96
C SER A 92 10.45 10.62 7.84
N PHE A 93 10.49 11.95 7.90
CA PHE A 93 11.77 12.68 7.95
C PHE A 93 12.65 12.25 9.13
N LEU A 94 12.05 11.99 10.29
CA LEU A 94 12.80 11.59 11.48
C LEU A 94 13.47 10.23 11.29
N GLU A 95 12.75 9.26 10.73
CA GLU A 95 13.30 7.94 10.43
C GLU A 95 14.42 8.01 9.38
N MET A 96 14.23 8.77 8.30
CA MET A 96 15.26 8.96 7.27
C MET A 96 16.48 9.72 7.80
N LYS A 97 16.28 10.68 8.69
CA LYS A 97 17.37 11.39 9.35
C LYS A 97 18.14 10.49 10.29
N GLU A 98 17.46 9.71 11.11
CA GLU A 98 18.08 8.83 12.11
C GLU A 98 18.89 7.70 11.45
N CYS A 99 18.34 7.10 10.38
CA CYS A 99 18.96 5.93 9.74
C CYS A 99 19.94 6.27 8.62
N PHE A 100 19.77 7.40 7.93
CA PHE A 100 20.53 7.76 6.72
C PHE A 100 21.12 9.17 6.76
N ASP A 101 20.99 9.88 7.88
CA ASP A 101 21.48 11.26 8.08
C ASP A 101 20.95 12.27 7.04
N PHE A 102 19.68 12.09 6.62
CA PHE A 102 19.05 12.99 5.65
C PHE A 102 18.89 14.38 6.23
N SER A 103 19.29 15.41 5.46
CA SER A 103 18.85 16.78 5.71
C SER A 103 17.36 16.93 5.37
N LEU A 104 16.74 18.00 5.88
CA LEU A 104 15.34 18.30 5.56
C LEU A 104 15.17 18.53 4.04
N GLU A 105 16.11 19.23 3.40
CA GLU A 105 16.11 19.49 1.97
C GLU A 105 16.19 18.19 1.17
N GLN A 106 17.07 17.27 1.57
CA GLN A 106 17.17 15.94 0.96
C GLN A 106 15.86 15.17 1.08
N TYR A 107 15.23 15.18 2.26
CA TYR A 107 13.96 14.52 2.46
C TYR A 107 12.83 15.14 1.63
N ILE A 108 12.75 16.47 1.56
CA ILE A 108 11.78 17.18 0.70
C ILE A 108 11.96 16.81 -0.76
N TYR A 109 13.18 16.65 -1.22
CA TYR A 109 13.50 16.37 -2.62
C TYR A 109 13.37 14.88 -2.95
N TYR A 110 14.07 14.00 -2.20
CA TYR A 110 14.17 12.58 -2.49
C TYR A 110 13.11 11.72 -1.77
N GLY A 111 12.38 12.29 -0.82
CA GLY A 111 11.32 11.58 -0.08
C GLY A 111 11.84 10.54 0.92
N GLY A 112 10.95 9.62 1.32
CA GLY A 112 11.18 8.63 2.37
C GLY A 112 11.12 7.19 1.88
N TYR A 113 11.88 6.84 0.84
CA TYR A 113 12.13 5.44 0.43
C TYR A 113 13.52 5.00 0.88
N PRO A 114 13.64 4.19 1.97
CA PRO A 114 14.95 3.79 2.50
C PRO A 114 15.81 3.06 1.48
N GLY A 115 15.21 2.24 0.61
CA GLY A 115 15.94 1.54 -0.46
C GLY A 115 16.59 2.45 -1.49
N ALA A 116 16.14 3.72 -1.61
CA ALA A 116 16.71 4.70 -2.50
C ALA A 116 17.74 5.62 -1.82
N ALA A 117 17.90 5.54 -0.49
CA ALA A 117 18.72 6.48 0.28
C ALA A 117 20.20 6.52 -0.18
N SER A 118 20.76 5.39 -0.54
CA SER A 118 22.16 5.31 -1.04
C SER A 118 22.36 5.87 -2.45
N LEU A 119 21.27 6.17 -3.17
CA LEU A 119 21.30 6.59 -4.58
C LEU A 119 21.18 8.12 -4.75
N ILE A 120 20.96 8.90 -3.70
CA ILE A 120 20.72 10.35 -3.77
C ILE A 120 21.85 11.16 -4.39
N ASN A 121 23.06 10.61 -4.46
CA ASN A 121 24.21 11.24 -5.10
C ASN A 121 24.30 10.97 -6.62
N ASP A 122 23.39 10.19 -7.17
CA ASP A 122 23.30 9.82 -8.59
C ASP A 122 21.83 9.91 -9.02
N ASN A 123 21.44 11.09 -9.53
CA ASN A 123 20.04 11.37 -9.87
C ASN A 123 19.47 10.43 -10.93
N ASP A 124 20.28 9.95 -11.87
CA ASP A 124 19.80 9.04 -12.91
C ASP A 124 19.47 7.68 -12.33
N ARG A 125 20.37 7.14 -11.50
CA ARG A 125 20.12 5.86 -10.81
C ARG A 125 18.99 5.97 -9.80
N PHE A 126 18.88 7.08 -9.08
CA PHE A 126 17.76 7.34 -8.17
C PHE A 126 16.43 7.33 -8.94
N SER A 127 16.33 8.12 -10.03
CA SER A 127 15.12 8.20 -10.85
C SER A 127 14.76 6.84 -11.45
N GLN A 128 15.73 6.10 -11.97
CA GLN A 128 15.51 4.76 -12.51
C GLN A 128 15.02 3.78 -11.45
N TYR A 129 15.57 3.84 -10.24
CA TYR A 129 15.12 3.01 -9.11
C TYR A 129 13.67 3.32 -8.73
N ILE A 130 13.33 4.60 -8.55
CA ILE A 130 11.96 5.01 -8.21
C ILE A 130 10.99 4.60 -9.32
N GLN A 131 11.35 4.80 -10.58
CA GLN A 131 10.51 4.42 -11.71
C GLN A 131 10.28 2.91 -11.76
N SER A 132 11.35 2.11 -11.77
CA SER A 132 11.26 0.67 -12.04
C SER A 132 10.88 -0.14 -10.79
N ALA A 133 11.53 0.13 -9.64
CA ALA A 133 11.37 -0.68 -8.45
C ALA A 133 10.17 -0.25 -7.58
N ILE A 134 9.72 1.00 -7.69
CA ILE A 134 8.58 1.52 -6.91
C ILE A 134 7.36 1.67 -7.81
N ILE A 135 7.36 2.60 -8.76
CA ILE A 135 6.18 2.96 -9.56
C ILE A 135 5.72 1.77 -10.42
N ASP A 136 6.63 1.24 -11.25
CA ASP A 136 6.30 0.16 -12.17
C ASP A 136 5.96 -1.14 -11.43
N ALA A 137 6.67 -1.43 -10.36
CA ALA A 137 6.40 -2.61 -9.53
C ALA A 137 5.01 -2.51 -8.88
N THR A 138 4.67 -1.39 -8.26
CA THR A 138 3.38 -1.19 -7.61
C THR A 138 2.24 -1.22 -8.63
N ILE A 139 2.35 -0.50 -9.76
CA ILE A 139 1.29 -0.51 -10.77
C ILE A 139 1.11 -1.90 -11.37
N ASN A 140 2.21 -2.58 -11.77
CA ASN A 140 2.11 -3.84 -12.51
C ASN A 140 1.83 -5.04 -11.61
N LYS A 141 2.39 -5.09 -10.40
CA LYS A 141 2.26 -6.25 -9.50
C LYS A 141 1.12 -6.09 -8.50
N ASP A 142 1.02 -4.92 -7.86
CA ASP A 142 0.07 -4.77 -6.76
C ASP A 142 -1.32 -4.34 -7.26
N ILE A 143 -1.40 -3.54 -8.35
CA ILE A 143 -2.70 -3.10 -8.87
C ILE A 143 -3.20 -4.01 -9.99
N LEU A 144 -2.40 -4.23 -11.05
CA LEU A 144 -2.86 -4.92 -12.26
C LEU A 144 -3.01 -6.43 -12.07
N MET A 145 -2.26 -7.07 -11.16
CA MET A 145 -2.44 -8.49 -10.86
C MET A 145 -3.65 -8.76 -9.98
N ASP A 146 -3.96 -7.83 -9.07
CA ASP A 146 -5.01 -8.02 -8.07
C ASP A 146 -6.37 -7.48 -8.50
N THR A 147 -6.39 -6.57 -9.48
CA THR A 147 -7.62 -5.92 -9.96
C THR A 147 -7.73 -5.99 -11.49
N PRO A 148 -8.83 -6.54 -12.04
CA PRO A 148 -9.06 -6.51 -13.48
C PRO A 148 -9.23 -5.07 -13.98
N ILE A 149 -8.28 -4.54 -14.72
CA ILE A 149 -8.28 -3.19 -15.26
C ILE A 149 -8.37 -3.24 -16.78
N ASN A 150 -9.43 -2.63 -17.33
CA ASN A 150 -9.66 -2.62 -18.78
C ASN A 150 -8.63 -1.80 -19.57
N LYS A 151 -8.07 -0.74 -18.96
CA LYS A 151 -7.14 0.19 -19.60
C LYS A 151 -5.90 0.44 -18.73
N PRO A 152 -4.94 -0.52 -18.66
CA PRO A 152 -3.73 -0.35 -17.83
C PRO A 152 -2.89 0.88 -18.19
N ALA A 153 -2.79 1.21 -19.49
CA ALA A 153 -2.07 2.40 -19.95
C ALA A 153 -2.69 3.70 -19.40
N LEU A 154 -4.02 3.76 -19.33
CA LEU A 154 -4.72 4.92 -18.78
C LEU A 154 -4.50 5.07 -17.26
N LEU A 155 -4.43 3.96 -16.51
CA LEU A 155 -4.08 4.00 -15.09
C LEU A 155 -2.70 4.64 -14.89
N ARG A 156 -1.71 4.22 -15.68
CA ARG A 156 -0.35 4.79 -15.66
C ARG A 156 -0.36 6.29 -15.99
N GLN A 157 -1.01 6.67 -17.09
CA GLN A 157 -1.14 8.08 -17.49
C GLN A 157 -1.86 8.93 -16.44
N THR A 158 -2.86 8.34 -15.74
CA THR A 158 -3.55 9.01 -14.63
C THR A 158 -2.60 9.29 -13.47
N PHE A 159 -1.71 8.33 -13.15
CA PHE A 159 -0.67 8.53 -12.15
C PHE A 159 0.34 9.61 -12.57
N GLU A 160 0.89 9.53 -13.77
CA GLU A 160 1.89 10.48 -14.30
C GLU A 160 1.37 11.92 -14.30
N LEU A 161 0.15 12.11 -14.82
CA LEU A 161 -0.51 13.40 -14.81
C LEU A 161 -0.79 13.87 -13.36
N GLY A 162 -1.27 12.97 -12.51
CA GLY A 162 -1.55 13.28 -11.11
C GLY A 162 -0.29 13.65 -10.32
N ALA A 163 0.83 12.99 -10.58
CA ALA A 163 2.11 13.26 -9.95
C ALA A 163 2.67 14.62 -10.38
N SER A 164 2.57 14.98 -11.68
CA SER A 164 2.98 16.30 -12.17
C SER A 164 2.16 17.44 -11.56
N TYR A 165 0.86 17.21 -11.29
CA TYR A 165 -0.03 18.15 -10.60
C TYR A 165 -0.05 17.99 -9.08
N SER A 166 0.92 17.29 -8.49
CA SER A 166 0.97 17.10 -7.03
C SER A 166 1.08 18.44 -6.31
N GLY A 167 0.15 18.67 -5.38
CA GLY A 167 0.00 19.93 -4.65
C GLY A 167 -1.02 20.89 -5.28
N GLU A 168 -1.63 20.55 -6.43
CA GLU A 168 -2.53 21.42 -7.17
C GLU A 168 -3.95 20.87 -7.27
N LEU A 169 -4.92 21.77 -7.53
CA LEU A 169 -6.31 21.39 -7.80
C LEU A 169 -6.45 21.01 -9.28
N LEU A 170 -6.89 19.78 -9.53
CA LEU A 170 -7.15 19.31 -10.89
C LEU A 170 -8.49 18.59 -10.96
N SER A 171 -9.43 19.12 -11.76
CA SER A 171 -10.74 18.48 -11.94
C SER A 171 -10.62 17.24 -12.83
N LEU A 172 -11.46 16.24 -12.59
CA LEU A 172 -11.51 15.03 -13.41
C LEU A 172 -11.85 15.35 -14.88
N ASN A 173 -12.67 16.38 -15.13
CA ASN A 173 -12.96 16.83 -16.50
C ASN A 173 -11.72 17.40 -17.21
N LYS A 174 -10.88 18.16 -16.49
CA LYS A 174 -9.62 18.66 -17.05
C LYS A 174 -8.63 17.52 -17.32
N MET A 175 -8.58 16.52 -16.42
CA MET A 175 -7.79 15.31 -16.64
C MET A 175 -8.26 14.55 -17.91
N LEU A 176 -9.59 14.40 -18.10
CA LEU A 176 -10.15 13.77 -19.32
C LEU A 176 -9.67 14.45 -20.60
N GLY A 177 -9.64 15.78 -20.61
CA GLY A 177 -9.18 16.56 -21.77
C GLY A 177 -7.68 16.45 -22.05
N SER A 178 -6.89 16.00 -21.06
CA SER A 178 -5.42 15.90 -21.17
C SER A 178 -4.96 14.46 -21.46
N LEU A 179 -5.82 13.46 -21.25
CA LEU A 179 -5.47 12.04 -21.41
C LEU A 179 -6.09 11.46 -22.68
N GLN A 180 -5.32 10.64 -23.40
CA GLN A 180 -5.82 9.93 -24.56
C GLN A 180 -6.70 8.76 -24.13
N ASP A 181 -7.83 8.58 -24.80
CA ASP A 181 -8.79 7.47 -24.55
C ASP A 181 -9.25 7.36 -23.08
N ALA A 182 -9.40 8.51 -22.41
CA ALA A 182 -9.64 8.58 -20.97
C ALA A 182 -10.99 8.00 -20.50
N GLY A 183 -11.92 7.70 -21.40
CA GLY A 183 -13.23 7.17 -21.04
C GLY A 183 -14.13 8.22 -20.37
N ASN A 184 -14.36 8.08 -19.08
CA ASN A 184 -15.20 9.01 -18.32
C ASN A 184 -14.62 9.34 -16.93
N THR A 185 -15.23 10.32 -16.24
CA THR A 185 -14.77 10.76 -14.91
C THR A 185 -14.87 9.67 -13.84
N VAL A 186 -15.81 8.73 -13.98
CA VAL A 186 -15.99 7.61 -13.04
C VAL A 186 -14.79 6.67 -13.12
N THR A 187 -14.31 6.37 -14.33
CA THR A 187 -13.10 5.56 -14.55
C THR A 187 -11.88 6.21 -13.93
N LEU A 188 -11.67 7.52 -14.16
CA LEU A 188 -10.55 8.24 -13.57
C LEU A 188 -10.63 8.31 -12.04
N ALA A 189 -11.82 8.55 -11.48
CA ALA A 189 -12.02 8.51 -10.03
C ALA A 189 -11.67 7.12 -9.45
N GLY A 190 -12.08 6.04 -10.11
CA GLY A 190 -11.72 4.68 -9.75
C GLY A 190 -10.20 4.46 -9.77
N TYR A 191 -9.51 4.97 -10.79
CA TYR A 191 -8.05 4.85 -10.88
C TYR A 191 -7.32 5.65 -9.80
N ILE A 192 -7.79 6.87 -9.48
CA ILE A 192 -7.24 7.65 -8.37
C ILE A 192 -7.44 6.90 -7.04
N ASN A 193 -8.58 6.23 -6.85
CA ASN A 193 -8.80 5.42 -5.65
C ASN A 193 -7.82 4.23 -5.56
N LEU A 194 -7.61 3.50 -6.65
CA LEU A 194 -6.63 2.40 -6.69
C LEU A 194 -5.20 2.89 -6.40
N LEU A 195 -4.81 4.01 -6.99
CA LEU A 195 -3.51 4.64 -6.73
C LEU A 195 -3.38 5.12 -5.28
N ASN A 196 -4.48 5.59 -4.68
CA ASN A 196 -4.55 5.99 -3.28
C ASN A 196 -4.38 4.79 -2.33
N GLU A 197 -5.06 3.69 -2.60
CA GLU A 197 -4.94 2.44 -1.83
C GLU A 197 -3.54 1.85 -1.91
N SER A 198 -2.86 2.03 -3.04
CA SER A 198 -1.48 1.58 -3.26
C SER A 198 -0.41 2.57 -2.77
N GLY A 199 -0.79 3.68 -2.12
CA GLY A 199 0.16 4.65 -1.56
C GLY A 199 0.94 5.48 -2.61
N LEU A 200 0.45 5.58 -3.85
CA LEU A 200 1.09 6.33 -4.90
C LEU A 200 0.56 7.77 -5.01
N LEU A 201 -0.74 7.92 -5.23
CA LEU A 201 -1.37 9.22 -5.49
C LEU A 201 -2.73 9.29 -4.82
N CYS A 202 -3.05 10.36 -4.12
CA CYS A 202 -4.39 10.62 -3.60
C CYS A 202 -5.03 11.88 -4.18
N GLY A 203 -6.35 11.90 -4.18
CA GLY A 203 -7.17 13.07 -4.48
C GLY A 203 -7.80 13.60 -3.20
N LEU A 204 -7.16 14.58 -2.56
CA LEU A 204 -7.66 15.20 -1.33
C LEU A 204 -8.89 16.07 -1.63
N GLN A 205 -10.02 15.73 -1.04
CA GLN A 205 -11.24 16.50 -1.18
C GLN A 205 -11.24 17.67 -0.21
N LYS A 206 -11.95 18.75 -0.59
CA LYS A 206 -12.17 19.90 0.30
C LYS A 206 -12.84 19.44 1.60
N PHE A 207 -12.33 19.93 2.73
CA PHE A 207 -13.02 19.72 4.00
C PHE A 207 -14.41 20.37 3.98
N SER A 208 -15.44 19.58 4.25
CA SER A 208 -16.83 20.06 4.39
C SER A 208 -17.59 19.11 5.31
N ILE A 209 -18.43 19.67 6.18
CA ILE A 209 -19.37 18.92 7.02
C ILE A 209 -20.46 18.30 6.12
N ASP A 210 -20.82 18.98 5.04
CA ASP A 210 -21.77 18.48 4.03
C ASP A 210 -21.06 17.50 3.09
N ASN A 211 -21.46 16.24 3.17
CA ASN A 211 -20.92 15.14 2.36
C ASN A 211 -21.11 15.34 0.85
N ALA A 212 -22.24 15.95 0.43
CA ALA A 212 -22.50 16.18 -0.99
C ALA A 212 -21.54 17.23 -1.55
N ARG A 213 -21.33 18.33 -0.81
CA ARG A 213 -20.36 19.38 -1.18
C ARG A 213 -18.92 18.84 -1.18
N ARG A 214 -18.58 17.97 -0.23
CA ARG A 214 -17.25 17.33 -0.19
C ARG A 214 -17.02 16.51 -1.44
N LYS A 215 -17.95 15.61 -1.80
CA LYS A 215 -17.85 14.74 -2.99
C LYS A 215 -17.86 15.50 -4.31
N ALA A 216 -18.51 16.65 -4.37
CA ALA A 216 -18.56 17.51 -5.56
C ALA A 216 -17.36 18.44 -5.70
N SER A 217 -16.43 18.47 -4.73
CA SER A 217 -15.27 19.35 -4.76
C SER A 217 -14.22 18.87 -5.75
N ILE A 218 -13.50 19.83 -6.36
CA ILE A 218 -12.33 19.53 -7.17
C ILE A 218 -11.23 18.99 -6.24
N PRO A 219 -10.69 17.79 -6.49
CA PRO A 219 -9.64 17.22 -5.63
C PRO A 219 -8.34 18.00 -5.79
N LYS A 220 -7.60 18.13 -4.68
CA LYS A 220 -6.17 18.46 -4.71
C LYS A 220 -5.40 17.15 -4.84
N LEU A 221 -4.68 17.00 -5.94
CA LEU A 221 -3.85 15.80 -6.14
C LEU A 221 -2.60 15.89 -5.29
N GLN A 222 -2.20 14.77 -4.71
CA GLN A 222 -1.02 14.69 -3.87
C GLN A 222 -0.38 13.31 -3.96
N VAL A 223 0.91 13.25 -4.31
CA VAL A 223 1.70 12.03 -4.15
C VAL A 223 1.97 11.77 -2.68
N TYR A 224 2.02 10.50 -2.28
CA TYR A 224 2.33 10.13 -0.90
C TYR A 224 3.79 10.34 -0.51
N ASN A 225 4.68 10.41 -1.52
CA ASN A 225 6.11 10.55 -1.33
C ASN A 225 6.68 11.42 -2.45
N ASN A 226 7.47 12.42 -2.11
CA ASN A 226 8.00 13.36 -3.09
C ASN A 226 8.93 12.71 -4.12
N ALA A 227 9.60 11.60 -3.79
CA ALA A 227 10.36 10.80 -4.75
C ALA A 227 9.53 10.46 -6.01
N LEU A 228 8.24 10.20 -5.84
CA LEU A 228 7.32 9.85 -6.93
C LEU A 228 7.11 11.01 -7.92
N LYS A 229 7.18 12.26 -7.45
CA LYS A 229 7.09 13.46 -8.29
C LYS A 229 8.40 13.75 -8.99
N MET A 230 9.52 13.50 -8.33
CA MET A 230 10.86 13.83 -8.82
C MET A 230 11.19 13.19 -10.17
N VAL A 231 10.75 11.94 -10.38
CA VAL A 231 10.96 11.21 -11.63
C VAL A 231 10.41 11.96 -12.84
N TYR A 232 9.34 12.74 -12.68
CA TYR A 232 8.69 13.48 -13.76
C TYR A 232 9.18 14.93 -13.89
N ASN A 233 9.80 15.49 -12.84
CA ASN A 233 10.37 16.84 -12.90
C ASN A 233 11.75 16.89 -13.58
N SER A 234 12.48 15.77 -13.61
CA SER A 234 13.78 15.68 -14.28
C SER A 234 13.68 15.51 -15.81
N LEU A 235 12.45 15.41 -16.35
CA LEU A 235 12.18 15.26 -17.78
C LEU A 235 11.69 16.56 -18.45
N SER A 236 11.66 17.69 -17.74
CA SER A 236 11.21 19.01 -18.25
C SER A 236 12.36 19.99 -18.43
#